data_ab4989b53cdd0c738f0667eed32068c6
#
_entry.id   ab4989b53cdd0c738f0667eed32068c6
#
_cell.length_a   1.000
_cell.length_b   1.000
_cell.length_c   1.000
_cell.angle_alpha   90.00
_cell.angle_beta   90.00
_cell.angle_gamma   90.00
#
_symmetry.space_group_name_H-M   'P 1'
#
loop_
_entity.id
_entity.type
_entity.pdbx_description
1 polymer ?
#
loop_
_entity_poly.entity_id
_entity_poly.type
_entity_poly.pdbx_seq_one_letter_code
_entity_poly.pdbx_strand_id
1 'polypeptide(L)'
;THDDMTLLEGRDLFIRAHGEPPTTYARARQLGIEVIDATCPVVARLQHRVVEAYEKMAPIGGQVVILGKRGHAEVVGLTGQVEDRALVIEREEDLAQIDFTRPIYFLSQTTQSIALFNRLGEEMLRRATDPQQVTIVDTICRQVSGREQHLTEFAARFDLVIFVCGRKSSNGKVLYEVCRKANPHTYNIEEAAELEPSWLEGARSVGICGATSTPKWLMETIATAIISIED
;
A
#
# COMPACT_ATOMS: atom_id res chain seq x y z
N THR A 1 -4.25 -3.39 -17.81
CA THR A 1 -4.73 -4.74 -17.50
C THR A 1 -4.21 -5.67 -18.56
N HIS A 2 -3.77 -6.85 -18.16
CA HIS A 2 -2.96 -7.76 -18.97
C HIS A 2 -3.79 -8.86 -19.65
N ASP A 3 -5.10 -8.67 -19.78
CA ASP A 3 -6.03 -9.69 -20.25
C ASP A 3 -5.70 -10.15 -21.69
N ASP A 4 -5.07 -9.27 -22.47
CA ASP A 4 -4.55 -9.65 -23.80
C ASP A 4 -3.15 -9.04 -24.02
N MET A 5 -2.12 -9.78 -23.64
CA MET A 5 -0.73 -9.39 -23.85
C MET A 5 -0.30 -9.46 -25.33
N THR A 6 -1.06 -10.07 -26.21
CA THR A 6 -0.75 -10.10 -27.65
C THR A 6 -0.84 -8.70 -28.26
N LEU A 7 -1.61 -7.78 -27.64
CA LEU A 7 -1.69 -6.38 -28.06
C LEU A 7 -0.42 -5.56 -27.76
N LEU A 8 0.55 -6.14 -27.05
CA LEU A 8 1.81 -5.49 -26.67
C LEU A 8 2.94 -5.80 -27.66
N GLU A 9 2.66 -6.36 -28.82
CA GLU A 9 3.68 -6.65 -29.83
C GLU A 9 4.49 -5.39 -30.15
N GLY A 10 5.82 -5.47 -30.01
CA GLY A 10 6.75 -4.35 -30.21
C GLY A 10 6.72 -3.28 -29.10
N ARG A 11 6.15 -3.57 -27.93
CA ARG A 11 6.11 -2.69 -26.76
C ARG A 11 6.64 -3.40 -25.52
N ASP A 12 7.13 -2.61 -24.55
CA ASP A 12 7.56 -3.12 -23.26
C ASP A 12 6.38 -3.25 -22.29
N LEU A 13 6.47 -4.22 -21.38
CA LEU A 13 5.54 -4.38 -20.28
C LEU A 13 6.10 -3.72 -19.01
N PHE A 14 5.42 -2.70 -18.51
CA PHE A 14 5.76 -2.07 -17.25
C PHE A 14 4.97 -2.70 -16.10
N ILE A 15 5.69 -3.36 -15.16
CA ILE A 15 5.12 -3.88 -13.92
C ILE A 15 5.14 -2.78 -12.86
N ARG A 16 3.97 -2.50 -12.30
CA ARG A 16 3.79 -1.48 -11.27
C ARG A 16 4.31 -1.97 -9.90
N ALA A 17 4.39 -1.05 -8.94
CA ALA A 17 4.86 -1.32 -7.58
C ALA A 17 4.14 -2.47 -6.83
N HIS A 18 2.95 -2.85 -7.27
CA HIS A 18 2.17 -3.95 -6.69
C HIS A 18 2.69 -5.35 -7.03
N GLY A 19 3.59 -5.46 -8.02
CA GLY A 19 4.05 -6.75 -8.53
C GLY A 19 2.97 -7.49 -9.31
N GLU A 20 3.35 -8.62 -9.87
CA GLU A 20 2.49 -9.49 -10.68
C GLU A 20 2.72 -10.97 -10.33
N PRO A 21 1.77 -11.87 -10.69
CA PRO A 21 1.99 -13.30 -10.61
C PRO A 21 3.14 -13.77 -11.52
N PRO A 22 3.84 -14.87 -11.20
CA PRO A 22 4.88 -15.44 -12.05
C PRO A 22 4.40 -15.78 -13.48
N THR A 23 3.12 -16.08 -13.64
CA THR A 23 2.48 -16.35 -14.94
C THR A 23 2.53 -15.16 -15.88
N THR A 24 2.43 -13.93 -15.36
CA THR A 24 2.57 -12.68 -16.15
C THR A 24 3.95 -12.58 -16.75
N TYR A 25 5.01 -12.82 -15.97
CA TYR A 25 6.40 -12.80 -16.44
C TYR A 25 6.69 -13.94 -17.44
N ALA A 26 6.17 -15.13 -17.16
CA ALA A 26 6.31 -16.27 -18.07
C ALA A 26 5.65 -15.98 -19.42
N ARG A 27 4.46 -15.38 -19.41
CA ARG A 27 3.74 -15.01 -20.64
C ARG A 27 4.46 -13.92 -21.43
N ALA A 28 4.94 -12.88 -20.77
CA ALA A 28 5.74 -11.83 -21.42
C ALA A 28 6.97 -12.42 -22.12
N ARG A 29 7.70 -13.33 -21.44
CA ARG A 29 8.87 -14.03 -22.01
C ARG A 29 8.49 -14.87 -23.23
N GLN A 30 7.38 -15.60 -23.19
CA GLN A 30 6.90 -16.39 -24.35
C GLN A 30 6.57 -15.53 -25.58
N LEU A 31 6.12 -14.30 -25.34
CA LEU A 31 5.77 -13.36 -26.42
C LEU A 31 6.94 -12.46 -26.84
N GLY A 32 8.13 -12.64 -26.24
CA GLY A 32 9.32 -11.80 -26.53
C GLY A 32 9.16 -10.34 -26.08
N ILE A 33 8.28 -10.08 -25.10
CA ILE A 33 8.03 -8.75 -24.56
C ILE A 33 9.07 -8.47 -23.47
N GLU A 34 9.76 -7.34 -23.55
CA GLU A 34 10.67 -6.87 -22.51
C GLU A 34 9.86 -6.40 -21.28
N VAL A 35 10.30 -6.79 -20.09
CA VAL A 35 9.65 -6.46 -18.83
C VAL A 35 10.46 -5.43 -18.07
N ILE A 36 9.87 -4.26 -17.85
CA ILE A 36 10.40 -3.23 -16.95
C ILE A 36 9.72 -3.43 -15.59
N ASP A 37 10.42 -4.06 -14.66
CA ASP A 37 9.86 -4.39 -13.35
C ASP A 37 10.13 -3.28 -12.32
N ALA A 38 9.07 -2.56 -11.95
CA ALA A 38 9.08 -1.54 -10.91
C ALA A 38 8.38 -2.02 -9.62
N THR A 39 8.35 -3.32 -9.36
CA THR A 39 7.79 -3.89 -8.12
C THR A 39 8.49 -3.29 -6.90
N CYS A 40 7.69 -2.77 -5.96
CA CYS A 40 8.23 -2.25 -4.71
C CYS A 40 9.04 -3.34 -3.98
N PRO A 41 10.27 -3.05 -3.51
CA PRO A 41 11.08 -4.04 -2.79
C PRO A 41 10.40 -4.63 -1.54
N VAL A 42 9.48 -3.89 -0.91
CA VAL A 42 8.68 -4.41 0.20
C VAL A 42 7.69 -5.46 -0.29
N VAL A 43 7.03 -5.21 -1.42
CA VAL A 43 6.09 -6.16 -2.04
C VAL A 43 6.84 -7.39 -2.55
N ALA A 44 7.99 -7.22 -3.20
CA ALA A 44 8.81 -8.33 -3.66
C ALA A 44 9.23 -9.26 -2.50
N ARG A 45 9.67 -8.70 -1.37
CA ARG A 45 9.97 -9.48 -0.16
C ARG A 45 8.73 -10.21 0.39
N LEU A 46 7.55 -9.58 0.32
CA LEU A 46 6.31 -10.21 0.74
C LEU A 46 5.92 -11.37 -0.20
N GLN A 47 6.09 -11.23 -1.51
CA GLN A 47 5.89 -12.31 -2.47
C GLN A 47 6.77 -13.53 -2.13
N HIS A 48 8.06 -13.32 -1.89
CA HIS A 48 8.96 -14.41 -1.45
C HIS A 48 8.49 -15.06 -0.14
N ARG A 49 8.03 -14.24 0.83
CA ARG A 49 7.54 -14.75 2.11
C ARG A 49 6.27 -15.58 1.97
N VAL A 50 5.39 -15.26 1.03
CA VAL A 50 4.20 -16.07 0.72
C VAL A 50 4.61 -17.44 0.17
N VAL A 51 5.62 -17.50 -0.71
CA VAL A 51 6.18 -18.76 -1.21
C VAL A 51 6.76 -19.59 -0.07
N GLU A 52 7.64 -19.01 0.75
CA GLU A 52 8.23 -19.67 1.91
C GLU A 52 7.17 -20.19 2.91
N ALA A 53 6.12 -19.40 3.14
CA ALA A 53 5.01 -19.78 4.00
C ALA A 53 4.28 -21.00 3.42
N TYR A 54 4.01 -20.98 2.12
CA TYR A 54 3.33 -22.09 1.45
C TYR A 54 4.18 -23.37 1.46
N GLU A 55 5.47 -23.27 1.17
CA GLU A 55 6.41 -24.41 1.21
C GLU A 55 6.50 -25.04 2.61
N LYS A 56 6.36 -24.24 3.66
CA LYS A 56 6.32 -24.73 5.06
C LYS A 56 4.98 -25.36 5.42
N MET A 57 3.89 -24.79 4.94
CA MET A 57 2.53 -25.22 5.34
C MET A 57 2.02 -26.41 4.52
N ALA A 58 2.29 -26.48 3.22
CA ALA A 58 1.76 -27.50 2.34
C ALA A 58 2.10 -28.93 2.78
N PRO A 59 3.36 -29.27 3.17
CA PRO A 59 3.71 -30.64 3.59
C PRO A 59 3.00 -31.12 4.86
N ILE A 60 2.59 -30.19 5.73
CA ILE A 60 1.92 -30.51 7.00
C ILE A 60 0.41 -30.27 6.93
N GLY A 61 -0.13 -30.06 5.72
CA GLY A 61 -1.55 -29.79 5.52
C GLY A 61 -2.01 -28.43 6.09
N GLY A 62 -1.09 -27.52 6.34
CA GLY A 62 -1.40 -26.17 6.85
C GLY A 62 -2.00 -25.24 5.81
N GLN A 63 -2.34 -24.04 6.23
CA GLN A 63 -2.99 -23.01 5.42
C GLN A 63 -2.17 -21.72 5.45
N VAL A 64 -2.03 -21.06 4.30
CA VAL A 64 -1.54 -19.68 4.21
C VAL A 64 -2.75 -18.75 4.10
N VAL A 65 -2.84 -17.78 5.00
CA VAL A 65 -3.95 -16.83 5.08
C VAL A 65 -3.39 -15.42 4.89
N ILE A 66 -3.98 -14.67 3.97
CA ILE A 66 -3.56 -13.31 3.63
C ILE A 66 -4.71 -12.34 3.93
N LEU A 67 -4.51 -11.42 4.88
CA LEU A 67 -5.40 -10.28 5.05
C LEU A 67 -5.16 -9.29 3.91
N GLY A 68 -6.15 -9.10 3.03
CA GLY A 68 -6.01 -8.24 1.87
C GLY A 68 -7.32 -8.08 1.11
N LYS A 69 -7.43 -7.03 0.33
CA LYS A 69 -8.61 -6.77 -0.50
C LYS A 69 -8.60 -7.68 -1.73
N ARG A 70 -9.63 -8.53 -1.88
CA ARG A 70 -9.79 -9.40 -3.06
C ARG A 70 -9.82 -8.57 -4.35
N GLY A 71 -9.10 -9.05 -5.37
CA GLY A 71 -8.98 -8.34 -6.65
C GLY A 71 -8.05 -7.12 -6.64
N HIS A 72 -7.47 -6.74 -5.51
CA HIS A 72 -6.41 -5.73 -5.48
C HIS A 72 -5.15 -6.28 -6.14
N ALA A 73 -4.48 -5.48 -6.99
CA ALA A 73 -3.33 -5.92 -7.78
C ALA A 73 -2.22 -6.58 -6.92
N GLU A 74 -1.91 -6.03 -5.74
CA GLU A 74 -0.94 -6.63 -4.82
C GLU A 74 -1.39 -8.02 -4.35
N VAL A 75 -2.67 -8.18 -3.98
CA VAL A 75 -3.20 -9.46 -3.49
C VAL A 75 -3.19 -10.52 -4.61
N VAL A 76 -3.57 -10.13 -5.83
CA VAL A 76 -3.45 -10.99 -7.02
C VAL A 76 -2.00 -11.41 -7.25
N GLY A 77 -1.06 -10.47 -7.13
CA GLY A 77 0.37 -10.75 -7.20
C GLY A 77 0.87 -11.71 -6.12
N LEU A 78 0.31 -11.62 -4.89
CA LEU A 78 0.67 -12.49 -3.76
C LEU A 78 0.11 -13.90 -3.91
N THR A 79 -1.20 -14.03 -4.18
CA THR A 79 -1.84 -15.34 -4.32
C THR A 79 -1.31 -16.10 -5.53
N GLY A 80 -1.04 -15.38 -6.62
CA GLY A 80 -0.46 -15.96 -7.83
C GLY A 80 0.94 -16.55 -7.65
N GLN A 81 1.70 -16.14 -6.59
CA GLN A 81 2.99 -16.78 -6.26
C GLN A 81 2.83 -18.25 -5.88
N VAL A 82 1.66 -18.64 -5.40
CA VAL A 82 1.35 -19.99 -4.90
C VAL A 82 0.15 -20.60 -5.61
N GLU A 83 -0.06 -20.23 -6.89
CA GLU A 83 -1.13 -20.76 -7.75
C GLU A 83 -2.52 -20.60 -7.12
N ASP A 84 -2.77 -19.44 -6.49
CA ASP A 84 -4.01 -19.09 -5.79
C ASP A 84 -4.40 -20.05 -4.63
N ARG A 85 -3.41 -20.74 -4.06
CA ARG A 85 -3.63 -21.68 -2.94
C ARG A 85 -3.63 -21.02 -1.56
N ALA A 86 -3.42 -19.71 -1.47
CA ALA A 86 -3.55 -18.96 -0.25
C ALA A 86 -5.00 -18.47 -0.07
N LEU A 87 -5.52 -18.53 1.17
CA LEU A 87 -6.82 -17.97 1.53
C LEU A 87 -6.73 -16.47 1.70
N VAL A 88 -7.63 -15.71 1.08
CA VAL A 88 -7.71 -14.27 1.25
C VAL A 88 -8.90 -13.91 2.13
N ILE A 89 -8.63 -13.15 3.20
CA ILE A 89 -9.64 -12.61 4.10
C ILE A 89 -9.59 -11.08 4.08
N GLU A 90 -10.75 -10.41 4.14
CA GLU A 90 -10.85 -8.95 4.17
C GLU A 90 -11.36 -8.43 5.52
N ARG A 91 -12.12 -9.26 6.23
CA ARG A 91 -12.86 -8.90 7.44
C ARG A 91 -13.07 -10.12 8.35
N GLU A 92 -13.60 -9.86 9.53
CA GLU A 92 -13.73 -10.89 10.57
C GLU A 92 -14.65 -12.04 10.18
N GLU A 93 -15.71 -11.75 9.42
CA GLU A 93 -16.64 -12.78 8.93
C GLU A 93 -15.94 -13.81 8.02
N ASP A 94 -14.88 -13.41 7.34
CA ASP A 94 -14.11 -14.28 6.46
C ASP A 94 -13.32 -15.36 7.22
N LEU A 95 -13.15 -15.22 8.54
CA LEU A 95 -12.56 -16.25 9.39
C LEU A 95 -13.33 -17.58 9.34
N ALA A 96 -14.58 -17.58 8.92
CA ALA A 96 -15.37 -18.79 8.70
C ALA A 96 -14.81 -19.69 7.60
N GLN A 97 -13.92 -19.18 6.73
CA GLN A 97 -13.27 -19.96 5.66
C GLN A 97 -12.02 -20.73 6.15
N ILE A 98 -11.54 -20.43 7.37
CA ILE A 98 -10.33 -21.01 7.94
C ILE A 98 -10.67 -22.29 8.71
N ASP A 99 -9.94 -23.36 8.46
CA ASP A 99 -9.99 -24.57 9.27
C ASP A 99 -9.03 -24.43 10.46
N PHE A 100 -9.57 -24.15 11.63
CA PHE A 100 -8.82 -23.94 12.86
C PHE A 100 -8.24 -25.22 13.50
N THR A 101 -8.46 -26.38 12.89
CA THR A 101 -7.83 -27.66 13.28
C THR A 101 -6.48 -27.88 12.59
N ARG A 102 -6.13 -27.03 11.62
CA ARG A 102 -4.93 -27.11 10.79
C ARG A 102 -3.94 -25.99 11.13
N PRO A 103 -2.63 -26.19 10.91
CA PRO A 103 -1.64 -25.14 11.04
C PRO A 103 -1.99 -23.91 10.17
N ILE A 104 -1.75 -22.71 10.69
CA ILE A 104 -2.07 -21.43 10.01
C ILE A 104 -0.80 -20.59 9.93
N TYR A 105 -0.54 -20.03 8.75
CA TYR A 105 0.45 -18.99 8.54
C TYR A 105 -0.26 -17.73 8.06
N PHE A 106 -0.32 -16.69 8.93
CA PHE A 106 -1.08 -15.48 8.69
C PHE A 106 -0.17 -14.31 8.32
N LEU A 107 -0.46 -13.69 7.19
CA LEU A 107 0.23 -12.54 6.61
C LEU A 107 -0.77 -11.44 6.25
N SER A 108 -0.29 -10.28 5.84
CA SER A 108 -1.17 -9.23 5.29
C SER A 108 -0.60 -8.56 4.04
N GLN A 109 -1.48 -8.01 3.22
CA GLN A 109 -1.17 -7.01 2.22
C GLN A 109 -0.50 -5.81 2.89
N THR A 110 0.46 -5.17 2.20
CA THR A 110 1.33 -4.12 2.78
C THR A 110 0.59 -2.88 3.27
N THR A 111 -0.62 -2.62 2.79
CA THR A 111 -1.41 -1.42 3.06
C THR A 111 -2.61 -1.65 3.98
N GLN A 112 -2.63 -2.76 4.69
CA GLN A 112 -3.73 -3.10 5.61
C GLN A 112 -3.66 -2.35 6.94
N SER A 113 -4.79 -2.34 7.65
CA SER A 113 -4.90 -1.80 9.01
C SER A 113 -4.19 -2.70 10.01
N ILE A 114 -3.24 -2.13 10.77
CA ILE A 114 -2.55 -2.83 11.87
C ILE A 114 -3.55 -3.30 12.93
N ALA A 115 -4.52 -2.46 13.28
CA ALA A 115 -5.54 -2.79 14.27
C ALA A 115 -6.40 -3.99 13.83
N LEU A 116 -6.79 -4.04 12.56
CA LEU A 116 -7.53 -5.17 12.01
C LEU A 116 -6.66 -6.43 11.99
N PHE A 117 -5.41 -6.33 11.54
CA PHE A 117 -4.46 -7.44 11.50
C PHE A 117 -4.26 -8.07 12.88
N ASN A 118 -3.99 -7.25 13.90
CA ASN A 118 -3.81 -7.72 15.27
C ASN A 118 -5.07 -8.41 15.81
N ARG A 119 -6.25 -7.79 15.65
CA ARG A 119 -7.52 -8.35 16.09
C ARG A 119 -7.80 -9.71 15.43
N LEU A 120 -7.59 -9.84 14.13
CA LEU A 120 -7.78 -11.12 13.45
C LEU A 120 -6.76 -12.16 13.88
N GLY A 121 -5.50 -11.76 14.10
CA GLY A 121 -4.46 -12.65 14.64
C GLY A 121 -4.81 -13.18 16.03
N GLU A 122 -5.28 -12.32 16.94
CA GLU A 122 -5.74 -12.72 18.28
C GLU A 122 -6.92 -13.69 18.19
N GLU A 123 -7.87 -13.44 17.30
CA GLU A 123 -9.02 -14.30 17.09
C GLU A 123 -8.63 -15.66 16.49
N MET A 124 -7.64 -15.71 15.60
CA MET A 124 -7.09 -16.97 15.08
C MET A 124 -6.44 -17.79 16.19
N LEU A 125 -5.62 -17.17 17.06
CA LEU A 125 -5.04 -17.83 18.22
C LEU A 125 -6.09 -18.37 19.17
N ARG A 126 -7.18 -17.64 19.39
CA ARG A 126 -8.29 -18.04 20.26
C ARG A 126 -9.08 -19.23 19.72
N ARG A 127 -9.26 -19.30 18.37
CA ARG A 127 -10.05 -20.37 17.72
C ARG A 127 -9.24 -21.61 17.39
N ALA A 128 -7.93 -21.46 17.21
CA ALA A 128 -7.08 -22.60 16.84
C ALA A 128 -7.14 -23.72 17.88
N THR A 129 -7.23 -24.96 17.43
CA THR A 129 -7.16 -26.15 18.28
C THR A 129 -5.81 -26.22 19.01
N ASP A 130 -4.74 -25.83 18.31
CA ASP A 130 -3.40 -25.68 18.86
C ASP A 130 -2.84 -24.29 18.51
N PRO A 131 -2.85 -23.31 19.42
CA PRO A 131 -2.30 -21.98 19.18
C PRO A 131 -0.82 -21.96 18.79
N GLN A 132 -0.03 -23.00 19.15
CA GLN A 132 1.39 -23.08 18.78
C GLN A 132 1.58 -23.34 17.27
N GLN A 133 0.55 -23.79 16.59
CA GLN A 133 0.55 -23.99 15.13
C GLN A 133 0.07 -22.75 14.35
N VAL A 134 -0.16 -21.63 15.02
CA VAL A 134 -0.51 -20.36 14.38
C VAL A 134 0.72 -19.46 14.34
N THR A 135 1.21 -19.23 13.14
CA THR A 135 2.30 -18.28 12.87
C THR A 135 1.72 -16.98 12.34
N ILE A 136 1.92 -15.89 13.05
CA ILE A 136 1.47 -14.54 12.65
C ILE A 136 2.68 -13.72 12.27
N VAL A 137 2.72 -13.20 11.04
CA VAL A 137 3.83 -12.38 10.55
C VAL A 137 3.31 -11.05 10.04
N ASP A 138 3.62 -9.99 10.76
CA ASP A 138 3.27 -8.63 10.34
C ASP A 138 4.10 -8.22 9.12
N THR A 139 3.41 -8.05 7.99
CA THR A 139 3.96 -7.64 6.70
C THR A 139 3.45 -6.29 6.24
N ILE A 140 2.77 -5.54 7.12
CA ILE A 140 2.28 -4.20 6.84
C ILE A 140 3.46 -3.24 6.68
N CYS A 141 3.44 -2.46 5.59
CA CYS A 141 4.49 -1.49 5.33
C CYS A 141 4.37 -0.28 6.26
N ARG A 142 5.34 -0.08 7.15
CA ARG A 142 5.36 1.04 8.09
C ARG A 142 5.49 2.40 7.42
N GLN A 143 6.05 2.46 6.21
CA GLN A 143 6.09 3.69 5.43
C GLN A 143 4.69 4.15 4.96
N VAL A 144 3.73 3.22 4.89
CA VAL A 144 2.34 3.52 4.57
C VAL A 144 1.51 3.70 5.84
N SER A 145 1.57 2.76 6.78
CA SER A 145 0.75 2.75 7.99
C SER A 145 1.16 3.78 9.06
N GLY A 146 2.45 4.17 9.11
CA GLY A 146 2.96 5.23 10.00
C GLY A 146 2.79 6.64 9.42
N ARG A 147 2.36 6.76 8.17
CA ARG A 147 2.30 8.04 7.46
C ARG A 147 1.28 9.01 8.05
N GLU A 148 0.15 8.50 8.51
CA GLU A 148 -0.88 9.34 9.14
C GLU A 148 -0.36 10.00 10.42
N GLN A 149 0.34 9.23 11.25
CA GLN A 149 0.96 9.78 12.47
C GLN A 149 2.03 10.83 12.13
N HIS A 150 2.94 10.51 11.21
CA HIS A 150 3.98 11.46 10.77
C HIS A 150 3.39 12.73 10.17
N LEU A 151 2.32 12.62 9.38
CA LEU A 151 1.63 13.78 8.80
C LEU A 151 0.91 14.61 9.87
N THR A 152 0.30 13.97 10.86
CA THR A 152 -0.30 14.64 12.02
C THR A 152 0.74 15.45 12.78
N GLU A 153 1.88 14.83 13.12
CA GLU A 153 2.99 15.48 13.81
C GLU A 153 3.62 16.58 12.96
N PHE A 154 3.74 16.37 11.65
CA PHE A 154 4.25 17.37 10.71
C PHE A 154 3.31 18.57 10.64
N ALA A 155 2.03 18.36 10.36
CA ALA A 155 1.05 19.43 10.17
C ALA A 155 0.90 20.32 11.41
N ALA A 156 1.03 19.74 12.61
CA ALA A 156 0.94 20.47 13.87
C ALA A 156 2.13 21.43 14.13
N ARG A 157 3.23 21.34 13.34
CA ARG A 157 4.43 22.18 13.54
C ARG A 157 4.38 23.52 12.82
N PHE A 158 3.47 23.67 11.86
CA PHE A 158 3.43 24.84 10.97
C PHE A 158 2.18 25.66 11.19
N ASP A 159 2.27 26.97 10.93
CA ASP A 159 1.11 27.85 10.95
C ASP A 159 0.16 27.54 9.79
N LEU A 160 0.72 27.12 8.64
CA LEU A 160 0.02 26.75 7.42
C LEU A 160 0.61 25.49 6.81
N VAL A 161 -0.22 24.64 6.21
CA VAL A 161 0.22 23.44 5.47
C VAL A 161 -0.34 23.47 4.06
N ILE A 162 0.54 23.33 3.07
CA ILE A 162 0.17 23.02 1.69
C ILE A 162 0.32 21.53 1.45
N PHE A 163 -0.81 20.86 1.24
CA PHE A 163 -0.86 19.45 0.93
C PHE A 163 -0.98 19.25 -0.58
N VAL A 164 -0.02 18.54 -1.19
CA VAL A 164 0.05 18.39 -2.64
C VAL A 164 -0.41 17.00 -3.05
N CYS A 165 -1.54 16.92 -3.75
CA CYS A 165 -1.98 15.65 -4.34
C CYS A 165 -2.96 15.86 -5.49
N GLY A 166 -2.98 14.90 -6.42
CA GLY A 166 -3.95 14.87 -7.51
C GLY A 166 -5.39 14.68 -6.99
N ARG A 167 -6.35 15.40 -7.54
CA ARG A 167 -7.79 15.39 -7.14
C ARG A 167 -8.43 14.01 -7.24
N LYS A 168 -7.90 13.13 -8.09
CA LYS A 168 -8.36 11.75 -8.27
C LYS A 168 -7.68 10.75 -7.33
N SER A 169 -6.70 11.18 -6.54
CA SER A 169 -5.97 10.31 -5.62
C SER A 169 -6.81 9.97 -4.38
N SER A 170 -7.32 8.74 -4.29
CA SER A 170 -8.07 8.28 -3.11
C SER A 170 -7.22 8.32 -1.84
N ASN A 171 -5.95 7.88 -1.93
CA ASN A 171 -5.00 7.93 -0.81
C ASN A 171 -4.66 9.39 -0.45
N GLY A 172 -4.49 10.27 -1.46
CA GLY A 172 -4.24 11.68 -1.24
C GLY A 172 -5.35 12.35 -0.43
N LYS A 173 -6.61 12.06 -0.74
CA LYS A 173 -7.75 12.59 0.01
C LYS A 173 -7.75 12.18 1.48
N VAL A 174 -7.46 10.92 1.77
CA VAL A 174 -7.36 10.42 3.16
C VAL A 174 -6.25 11.15 3.92
N LEU A 175 -5.06 11.24 3.33
CA LEU A 175 -3.91 11.89 3.96
C LEU A 175 -4.09 13.40 4.12
N TYR A 176 -4.76 14.06 3.18
CA TYR A 176 -5.15 15.46 3.31
C TYR A 176 -6.06 15.70 4.52
N GLU A 177 -7.08 14.85 4.71
CA GLU A 177 -7.97 14.96 5.86
C GLU A 177 -7.24 14.73 7.20
N VAL A 178 -6.23 13.87 7.21
CA VAL A 178 -5.34 13.70 8.39
C VAL A 178 -4.61 15.02 8.71
N CYS A 179 -3.99 15.65 7.71
CA CYS A 179 -3.32 16.93 7.88
C CYS A 179 -4.30 18.02 8.34
N ARG A 180 -5.48 18.11 7.70
CA ARG A 180 -6.50 19.12 7.99
C ARG A 180 -7.07 18.97 9.41
N LYS A 181 -7.19 17.75 9.93
CA LYS A 181 -7.59 17.51 11.34
C LYS A 181 -6.55 17.99 12.32
N ALA A 182 -5.25 17.85 11.99
CA ALA A 182 -4.15 18.28 12.83
C ALA A 182 -3.88 19.80 12.73
N ASN A 183 -4.08 20.38 11.55
CA ASN A 183 -3.94 21.79 11.27
C ASN A 183 -5.08 22.27 10.37
N PRO A 184 -6.06 23.04 10.89
CA PRO A 184 -7.19 23.54 10.09
C PRO A 184 -6.77 24.46 8.92
N HIS A 185 -5.60 25.08 8.98
CA HIS A 185 -5.01 25.88 7.90
C HIS A 185 -4.23 24.99 6.91
N THR A 186 -4.83 23.86 6.50
CA THR A 186 -4.27 22.96 5.50
C THR A 186 -5.06 23.10 4.19
N TYR A 187 -4.37 23.41 3.10
CA TYR A 187 -4.94 23.58 1.77
C TYR A 187 -4.39 22.52 0.82
N ASN A 188 -5.27 21.93 0.00
CA ASN A 188 -4.89 20.93 -0.98
C ASN A 188 -4.81 21.51 -2.37
N ILE A 189 -3.67 21.32 -3.05
CA ILE A 189 -3.42 21.77 -4.42
C ILE A 189 -2.82 20.64 -5.28
N GLU A 190 -3.05 20.71 -6.59
CA GLU A 190 -2.38 19.85 -7.58
C GLU A 190 -1.14 20.51 -8.17
N GLU A 191 -1.14 21.84 -8.31
CA GLU A 191 -0.06 22.60 -8.94
C GLU A 191 0.13 23.98 -8.29
N ALA A 192 1.28 24.60 -8.55
CA ALA A 192 1.64 25.91 -7.94
C ALA A 192 0.68 27.04 -8.32
N ALA A 193 0.03 26.98 -9.49
CA ALA A 193 -0.95 27.98 -9.94
C ALA A 193 -2.22 28.03 -9.08
N GLU A 194 -2.46 27.00 -8.25
CA GLU A 194 -3.59 26.96 -7.32
C GLU A 194 -3.29 27.62 -5.96
N LEU A 195 -2.07 28.14 -5.74
CA LEU A 195 -1.73 28.87 -4.53
C LEU A 195 -2.49 30.21 -4.48
N GLU A 196 -3.16 30.45 -3.37
CA GLU A 196 -3.80 31.74 -3.10
C GLU A 196 -2.95 32.54 -2.11
N PRO A 197 -2.47 33.74 -2.50
CA PRO A 197 -1.65 34.58 -1.62
C PRO A 197 -2.29 34.87 -0.26
N SER A 198 -3.62 34.96 -0.21
CA SER A 198 -4.38 35.19 1.02
C SER A 198 -4.19 34.09 2.08
N TRP A 199 -3.82 32.88 1.67
CA TRP A 199 -3.55 31.78 2.63
C TRP A 199 -2.26 32.04 3.43
N LEU A 200 -1.30 32.76 2.83
CA LEU A 200 0.02 33.03 3.43
C LEU A 200 -0.02 34.19 4.41
N GLU A 201 -1.08 35.01 4.37
CA GLU A 201 -1.19 36.20 5.21
C GLU A 201 -1.12 35.86 6.70
N GLY A 202 -0.10 36.39 7.39
CA GLY A 202 0.13 36.17 8.80
C GLY A 202 0.77 34.83 9.20
N ALA A 203 1.01 33.96 8.24
CA ALA A 203 1.73 32.71 8.49
C ALA A 203 3.24 32.98 8.58
N ARG A 204 3.88 32.52 9.65
CA ARG A 204 5.35 32.64 9.86
C ARG A 204 6.09 31.37 9.43
N SER A 205 5.35 30.29 9.25
CA SER A 205 5.90 28.99 8.84
C SER A 205 4.92 28.24 7.98
N VAL A 206 5.41 27.72 6.83
CA VAL A 206 4.63 26.95 5.88
C VAL A 206 5.22 25.56 5.73
N GLY A 207 4.43 24.53 6.01
CA GLY A 207 4.80 23.15 5.75
C GLY A 207 4.29 22.67 4.39
N ILE A 208 5.14 22.01 3.60
CA ILE A 208 4.74 21.41 2.32
C ILE A 208 4.86 19.90 2.43
N CYS A 209 3.79 19.19 2.18
CA CYS A 209 3.77 17.72 2.13
C CYS A 209 2.83 17.24 1.03
N GLY A 210 2.77 15.93 0.81
CA GLY A 210 1.93 15.42 -0.26
C GLY A 210 1.65 13.92 -0.16
N ALA A 211 0.86 13.41 -1.08
CA ALA A 211 0.60 11.98 -1.22
C ALA A 211 1.86 11.20 -1.58
N THR A 212 1.85 9.87 -1.40
CA THR A 212 3.00 9.00 -1.72
C THR A 212 3.43 9.10 -3.18
N SER A 213 2.49 9.39 -4.08
CA SER A 213 2.73 9.55 -5.52
C SER A 213 3.12 10.98 -5.93
N THR A 214 3.16 11.93 -4.99
CA THR A 214 3.53 13.32 -5.30
C THR A 214 5.03 13.41 -5.56
N PRO A 215 5.46 13.85 -6.76
CA PRO A 215 6.88 13.98 -7.07
C PRO A 215 7.56 15.07 -6.22
N LYS A 216 8.80 14.83 -5.83
CA LYS A 216 9.58 15.82 -5.05
C LYS A 216 9.73 17.15 -5.77
N TRP A 217 9.99 17.11 -7.08
CA TRP A 217 10.14 18.33 -7.89
C TRP A 217 8.91 19.23 -7.84
N LEU A 218 7.70 18.66 -7.78
CA LEU A 218 6.47 19.45 -7.69
C LEU A 218 6.37 20.21 -6.35
N MET A 219 6.74 19.54 -5.25
CA MET A 219 6.80 20.19 -3.94
C MET A 219 7.87 21.29 -3.91
N GLU A 220 9.01 21.10 -4.57
CA GLU A 220 10.06 22.12 -4.71
C GLU A 220 9.59 23.31 -5.56
N THR A 221 8.85 23.08 -6.64
CA THR A 221 8.23 24.14 -7.47
C THR A 221 7.25 24.97 -6.65
N ILE A 222 6.41 24.33 -5.82
CA ILE A 222 5.46 25.01 -4.95
C ILE A 222 6.19 25.83 -3.87
N ALA A 223 7.28 25.28 -3.30
CA ALA A 223 8.10 26.02 -2.34
C ALA A 223 8.68 27.29 -2.95
N THR A 224 9.20 27.21 -4.17
CA THR A 224 9.71 28.38 -4.91
C THR A 224 8.62 29.41 -5.17
N ALA A 225 7.42 28.97 -5.56
CA ALA A 225 6.30 29.87 -5.79
C ALA A 225 5.85 30.59 -4.50
N ILE A 226 5.85 29.92 -3.35
CA ILE A 226 5.54 30.56 -2.05
C ILE A 226 6.55 31.64 -1.72
N ILE A 227 7.85 31.40 -1.87
CA ILE A 227 8.91 32.38 -1.62
C ILE A 227 8.73 33.60 -2.53
N SER A 228 8.36 33.39 -3.81
CA SER A 228 8.15 34.48 -4.76
C SER A 228 6.89 35.34 -4.50
N ILE A 229 5.97 34.89 -3.65
CA ILE A 229 4.78 35.66 -3.24
C ILE A 229 5.12 36.60 -2.06
N GLU A 230 6.11 36.21 -1.24
CA GLU A 230 6.54 36.98 -0.06
C GLU A 230 7.54 38.11 -0.40
N ASP A 231 8.21 38.04 -1.57
CA ASP A 231 9.10 39.08 -2.10
C ASP A 231 8.31 40.18 -2.86
#